data_ea9afba793e768702ca45a0c9404e123
#
_entry.id   ea9afba793e768702ca45a0c9404e123
#
_cell.length_a   1.000
_cell.length_b   1.000
_cell.length_c   1.000
_cell.angle_alpha   90.00
_cell.angle_beta   90.00
_cell.angle_gamma   90.00
#
_symmetry.space_group_name_H-M   'P 1'
#
loop_
_entity.id
_entity.type
_entity.pdbx_description
1 polymer ?
#
loop_
_entity_poly.entity_id
_entity_poly.type
_entity_poly.pdbx_seq_one_letter_code
_entity_poly.pdbx_strand_id
1 'polypeptide(L)'
;DIYSLPKRAGCKNVLEIHGSIYRNICTRCRKKYPLKALQERERSGLPYCEKCGSIIRPEIYLKGEMIDNRLLTKAVDEVSNADVLLMLGCSMRSDLGSMFTKYFKGEKIILMNDQDHFADGKADLVIDRKAMDLMKGLRTYMVSDS
;
A
#
# COMPACT_ATOMS: atom_id res chain seq x y z
N ASP A 1 -2.34 0.82 -0.47
CA ASP A 1 -3.66 1.39 -0.11
C ASP A 1 -3.66 1.72 1.38
N ILE A 2 -4.42 2.73 1.80
CA ILE A 2 -4.51 3.17 3.20
C ILE A 2 -5.64 2.49 4.00
N TYR A 3 -6.47 1.70 3.33
CA TYR A 3 -7.63 1.01 3.93
C TYR A 3 -7.30 -0.41 4.41
N SER A 4 -6.03 -0.81 4.35
CA SER A 4 -5.55 -2.13 4.76
C SER A 4 -6.28 -3.29 4.09
N LEU A 5 -6.73 -3.12 2.83
CA LEU A 5 -7.53 -4.11 2.12
C LEU A 5 -6.83 -5.48 2.02
N PRO A 6 -5.54 -5.59 1.66
CA PRO A 6 -4.87 -6.88 1.62
C PRO A 6 -4.84 -7.59 2.98
N LYS A 7 -4.57 -6.86 4.08
CA LYS A 7 -4.62 -7.44 5.44
C LYS A 7 -6.02 -7.93 5.80
N ARG A 8 -7.02 -7.13 5.50
CA ARG A 8 -8.43 -7.47 5.75
C ARG A 8 -8.90 -8.67 4.92
N ALA A 9 -8.28 -8.87 3.75
CA ALA A 9 -8.49 -10.04 2.91
C ALA A 9 -7.69 -11.29 3.38
N GLY A 10 -6.91 -11.18 4.45
CA GLY A 10 -6.17 -12.33 5.02
C GLY A 10 -4.72 -12.47 4.54
N CYS A 11 -4.18 -11.51 3.77
CA CYS A 11 -2.77 -11.52 3.39
C CYS A 11 -1.89 -11.39 4.64
N LYS A 12 -0.93 -12.30 4.80
CA LYS A 12 -0.06 -12.37 5.98
C LYS A 12 1.09 -11.37 5.91
N ASN A 13 1.74 -11.25 4.77
CA ASN A 13 2.90 -10.39 4.57
C ASN A 13 2.48 -9.12 3.80
N VAL A 14 2.16 -8.06 4.53
CA VAL A 14 1.70 -6.80 3.95
C VAL A 14 2.51 -5.63 4.51
N LEU A 15 3.19 -4.89 3.65
CA LEU A 15 3.85 -3.64 3.95
C LEU A 15 2.98 -2.47 3.48
N GLU A 16 2.41 -1.73 4.43
CA GLU A 16 1.52 -0.59 4.14
C GLU A 16 2.35 0.69 3.99
N ILE A 17 2.97 0.87 2.83
CA ILE A 17 3.92 1.96 2.55
C ILE A 17 3.30 3.34 2.80
N HIS A 18 2.04 3.53 2.42
CA HIS A 18 1.31 4.78 2.66
C HIS A 18 0.63 4.86 4.03
N GLY A 19 0.90 3.88 4.91
CA GLY A 19 0.28 3.82 6.22
C GLY A 19 -1.13 3.23 6.21
N SER A 20 -1.91 3.50 7.27
CA SER A 20 -3.27 2.99 7.42
C SER A 20 -4.15 3.92 8.24
N ILE A 21 -5.41 4.11 7.82
CA ILE A 21 -6.42 4.86 8.59
C ILE A 21 -6.82 4.15 9.90
N TYR A 22 -6.55 2.86 10.00
CA TYR A 22 -6.86 2.08 11.22
C TYR A 22 -5.80 2.22 12.31
N ARG A 23 -4.65 2.80 12.01
CA ARG A 23 -3.62 3.18 12.98
C ARG A 23 -3.63 4.68 13.15
N ASN A 24 -3.75 5.14 14.40
CA ASN A 24 -3.84 6.56 14.70
C ASN A 24 -2.83 6.91 15.79
N ILE A 25 -2.25 8.09 15.69
CA ILE A 25 -1.22 8.55 16.63
C ILE A 25 -1.43 10.01 17.02
N CYS A 26 -1.06 10.34 18.24
CA CYS A 26 -0.93 11.71 18.66
C CYS A 26 0.24 12.39 17.94
N THR A 27 0.02 13.56 17.36
CA THR A 27 1.04 14.31 16.63
C THR A 27 2.23 14.73 17.48
N ARG A 28 2.03 14.91 18.80
CA ARG A 28 3.06 15.38 19.74
C ARG A 28 3.73 14.24 20.52
N CYS A 29 2.96 13.45 21.27
CA CYS A 29 3.53 12.44 22.17
C CYS A 29 3.61 11.04 21.56
N ARG A 30 3.18 10.87 20.31
CA ARG A 30 3.21 9.61 19.54
C ARG A 30 2.43 8.46 20.17
N LYS A 31 1.60 8.71 21.19
CA LYS A 31 0.70 7.70 21.74
C LYS A 31 -0.22 7.18 20.64
N LYS A 32 -0.33 5.86 20.54
CA LYS A 32 -1.16 5.15 19.56
C LYS A 32 -2.60 5.03 20.05
N TYR A 33 -3.52 5.09 19.09
CA TYR A 33 -4.97 5.01 19.35
C TYR A 33 -5.63 4.09 18.31
N PRO A 34 -6.53 3.19 18.72
CA PRO A 34 -7.37 2.45 17.79
C PRO A 34 -8.43 3.40 17.18
N LEU A 35 -8.94 3.04 16.01
CA LEU A 35 -9.94 3.87 15.30
C LEU A 35 -11.14 4.25 16.19
N LYS A 36 -11.66 3.29 16.97
CA LYS A 36 -12.80 3.52 17.89
C LYS A 36 -12.56 4.67 18.87
N ALA A 37 -11.33 4.80 19.37
CA ALA A 37 -10.99 5.84 20.33
C ALA A 37 -11.03 7.26 19.74
N LEU A 38 -11.06 7.44 18.43
CA LEU A 38 -11.15 8.76 17.80
C LEU A 38 -12.53 9.38 18.03
N GLN A 39 -13.60 8.61 17.88
CA GLN A 39 -14.98 9.07 18.11
C GLN A 39 -15.19 9.47 19.56
N GLU A 40 -14.68 8.69 20.51
CA GLU A 40 -14.78 8.97 21.94
C GLU A 40 -14.02 10.22 22.39
N ARG A 41 -13.04 10.69 21.60
CA ARG A 41 -12.15 11.80 21.92
C ARG A 41 -12.37 13.03 21.05
N GLU A 42 -13.42 13.00 20.24
CA GLU A 42 -13.75 14.10 19.35
C GLU A 42 -14.21 15.33 20.14
N ARG A 43 -13.63 16.47 19.81
CA ARG A 43 -14.06 17.79 20.27
C ARG A 43 -14.04 18.72 19.07
N SER A 44 -15.16 19.37 18.79
CA SER A 44 -15.28 20.28 17.65
C SER A 44 -14.81 19.67 16.29
N GLY A 45 -15.16 18.40 16.04
CA GLY A 45 -14.81 17.70 14.81
C GLY A 45 -13.39 17.11 14.75
N LEU A 46 -12.59 17.24 15.82
CA LEU A 46 -11.22 16.74 15.87
C LEU A 46 -10.97 15.87 17.11
N PRO A 47 -10.26 14.74 16.99
CA PRO A 47 -9.87 13.92 18.13
C PRO A 47 -8.63 14.45 18.82
N TYR A 48 -8.65 14.52 20.16
CA TYR A 48 -7.56 15.02 20.99
C TYR A 48 -6.97 13.94 21.92
N CYS A 49 -5.65 14.02 22.09
CA CYS A 49 -4.90 13.14 22.96
C CYS A 49 -5.19 13.43 24.44
N GLU A 50 -5.58 12.41 25.20
CA GLU A 50 -5.82 12.53 26.65
C GLU A 50 -4.53 12.84 27.44
N LYS A 51 -3.34 12.44 26.92
CA LYS A 51 -2.07 12.64 27.62
C LYS A 51 -1.53 14.05 27.48
N CYS A 52 -1.67 14.68 26.32
CA CYS A 52 -1.00 15.97 26.05
C CYS A 52 -1.87 17.01 25.33
N GLY A 53 -3.13 16.72 25.08
CA GLY A 53 -4.08 17.63 24.44
C GLY A 53 -3.85 17.92 22.96
N SER A 54 -2.84 17.32 22.32
CA SER A 54 -2.60 17.51 20.90
C SER A 54 -3.52 16.69 20.03
N ILE A 55 -3.65 17.05 18.76
CA ILE A 55 -4.49 16.34 17.78
C ILE A 55 -3.99 14.92 17.55
N ILE A 56 -4.94 13.99 17.42
CA ILE A 56 -4.70 12.63 16.96
C ILE A 56 -4.99 12.59 15.46
N ARG A 57 -4.10 11.97 14.67
CA ARG A 57 -4.31 11.78 13.24
C ARG A 57 -4.09 10.32 12.83
N PRO A 58 -4.66 9.89 11.70
CA PRO A 58 -4.29 8.61 11.10
C PRO A 58 -2.80 8.55 10.78
N GLU A 59 -2.20 7.38 10.92
CA GLU A 59 -0.81 7.11 10.54
C GLU A 59 -0.75 6.82 9.04
N ILE A 60 -1.02 7.84 8.25
CA ILE A 60 -0.91 7.84 6.79
C ILE A 60 0.10 8.90 6.35
N TYR A 61 0.74 8.65 5.22
CA TYR A 61 1.68 9.60 4.61
C TYR A 61 0.98 10.35 3.49
N LEU A 62 0.83 11.65 3.66
CA LEU A 62 0.27 12.56 2.68
C LEU A 62 1.33 12.95 1.64
N LYS A 63 0.88 13.50 0.50
CA LYS A 63 1.79 14.00 -0.53
C LYS A 63 2.75 15.03 0.08
N GLY A 64 4.05 14.79 -0.07
CA GLY A 64 5.12 15.62 0.50
C GLY A 64 5.57 15.23 1.90
N GLU A 65 4.89 14.30 2.58
CA GLU A 65 5.38 13.73 3.84
C GLU A 65 6.39 12.61 3.59
N MET A 66 7.44 12.57 4.40
CA MET A 66 8.45 11.51 4.31
C MET A 66 7.89 10.18 4.82
N ILE A 67 7.99 9.14 4.01
CA ILE A 67 7.72 7.77 4.42
C ILE A 67 8.84 7.27 5.34
N ASP A 68 8.50 6.44 6.32
CA ASP A 68 9.50 5.84 7.23
C ASP A 68 10.56 5.05 6.43
N ASN A 69 11.83 5.44 6.57
CA ASN A 69 12.94 4.85 5.84
C ASN A 69 13.09 3.34 6.11
N ARG A 70 12.80 2.88 7.33
CA ARG A 70 12.87 1.45 7.67
C ARG A 70 11.82 0.64 6.90
N LEU A 71 10.63 1.22 6.74
CA LEU A 71 9.56 0.61 5.97
C LEU A 71 9.91 0.55 4.48
N LEU A 72 10.48 1.64 3.93
CA LEU A 72 10.96 1.68 2.55
C LEU A 72 12.08 0.69 2.30
N THR A 73 13.09 0.65 3.19
CA THR A 73 14.20 -0.31 3.07
C THR A 73 13.67 -1.74 3.04
N LYS A 74 12.79 -2.08 3.99
CA LYS A 74 12.19 -3.41 4.01
C LYS A 74 11.42 -3.73 2.72
N ALA A 75 10.67 -2.76 2.17
CA ALA A 75 9.94 -2.97 0.92
C ALA A 75 10.87 -3.16 -0.28
N VAL A 76 11.98 -2.42 -0.34
CA VAL A 76 13.01 -2.58 -1.37
C VAL A 76 13.67 -3.95 -1.24
N ASP A 77 13.99 -4.39 -0.03
CA ASP A 77 14.58 -5.71 0.21
C ASP A 77 13.65 -6.84 -0.26
N GLU A 78 12.37 -6.77 0.09
CA GLU A 78 11.37 -7.75 -0.37
C GLU A 78 11.25 -7.77 -1.89
N VAL A 79 11.21 -6.60 -2.54
CA VAL A 79 11.15 -6.48 -4.00
C VAL A 79 12.42 -7.00 -4.66
N SER A 80 13.59 -6.72 -4.10
CA SER A 80 14.88 -7.14 -4.68
C SER A 80 15.12 -8.66 -4.57
N ASN A 81 14.44 -9.34 -3.67
CA ASN A 81 14.53 -10.78 -3.46
C ASN A 81 13.36 -11.56 -4.07
N ALA A 82 12.42 -10.86 -4.71
CA ALA A 82 11.27 -11.50 -5.36
C ALA A 82 11.65 -12.05 -6.75
N ASP A 83 11.13 -13.21 -7.12
CA ASP A 83 11.30 -13.78 -8.46
C ASP A 83 10.40 -13.08 -9.48
N VAL A 84 9.22 -12.66 -9.06
CA VAL A 84 8.23 -11.97 -9.91
C VAL A 84 7.72 -10.71 -9.21
N LEU A 85 7.71 -9.61 -9.92
CA LEU A 85 7.09 -8.35 -9.48
C LEU A 85 5.74 -8.17 -10.18
N LEU A 86 4.66 -8.33 -9.43
CA LEU A 86 3.31 -8.09 -9.91
C LEU A 86 2.83 -6.70 -9.47
N MET A 87 2.60 -5.82 -10.42
CA MET A 87 2.12 -4.45 -10.20
C MET A 87 0.64 -4.34 -10.56
N LEU A 88 -0.21 -4.05 -9.58
CA LEU A 88 -1.66 -4.02 -9.73
C LEU A 88 -2.21 -2.60 -9.52
N GLY A 89 -2.85 -2.03 -10.54
CA GLY A 89 -3.51 -0.73 -10.47
C GLY A 89 -2.59 0.43 -10.04
N CYS A 90 -1.31 0.33 -10.37
CA CYS A 90 -0.34 1.37 -10.09
C CYS A 90 0.48 1.69 -11.36
N SER A 91 0.87 2.94 -11.49
CA SER A 91 1.72 3.36 -12.60
C SER A 91 3.19 3.10 -12.26
N MET A 92 3.95 2.57 -13.22
CA MET A 92 5.40 2.47 -13.12
C MET A 92 6.10 3.85 -13.07
N ARG A 93 5.35 4.95 -13.35
CA ARG A 93 5.84 6.34 -13.22
C ARG A 93 5.73 6.89 -11.82
N SER A 94 4.90 6.33 -10.95
CA SER A 94 4.83 6.79 -9.57
C SER A 94 6.22 6.64 -8.93
N ASP A 95 6.55 7.52 -7.99
CA ASP A 95 7.84 7.49 -7.31
C ASP A 95 8.17 6.10 -6.75
N LEU A 96 7.18 5.45 -6.13
CA LEU A 96 7.33 4.09 -5.60
C LEU A 96 7.38 3.04 -6.71
N GLY A 97 6.55 3.15 -7.74
CA GLY A 97 6.55 2.22 -8.87
C GLY A 97 7.90 2.24 -9.59
N SER A 98 8.41 3.43 -9.90
CA SER A 98 9.73 3.62 -10.52
C SER A 98 10.86 3.11 -9.62
N MET A 99 10.78 3.37 -8.32
CA MET A 99 11.76 2.88 -7.36
C MET A 99 11.77 1.35 -7.30
N PHE A 100 10.62 0.71 -7.14
CA PHE A 100 10.55 -0.75 -7.02
C PHE A 100 11.00 -1.45 -8.29
N THR A 101 10.60 -0.97 -9.46
CA THR A 101 11.10 -1.54 -10.74
C THR A 101 12.59 -1.38 -10.91
N LYS A 102 13.20 -0.31 -10.40
CA LYS A 102 14.65 -0.09 -10.44
C LYS A 102 15.43 -1.08 -9.54
N TYR A 103 14.88 -1.41 -8.37
CA TYR A 103 15.53 -2.31 -7.41
C TYR A 103 15.16 -3.79 -7.59
N PHE A 104 14.17 -4.09 -8.41
CA PHE A 104 13.79 -5.46 -8.74
C PHE A 104 14.92 -6.17 -9.50
N LYS A 105 15.26 -7.39 -9.09
CA LYS A 105 16.33 -8.23 -9.66
C LYS A 105 15.83 -9.59 -10.14
N GLY A 106 14.52 -9.85 -9.99
CA GLY A 106 13.92 -11.10 -10.38
C GLY A 106 13.72 -11.24 -11.91
N GLU A 107 12.97 -12.24 -12.29
CA GLU A 107 12.87 -12.67 -13.68
C GLU A 107 11.81 -11.91 -14.48
N LYS A 108 10.67 -11.56 -13.85
CA LYS A 108 9.49 -11.04 -14.56
C LYS A 108 8.83 -9.88 -13.86
N ILE A 109 8.52 -8.83 -14.62
CA ILE A 109 7.64 -7.74 -14.20
C ILE A 109 6.31 -7.89 -14.94
N ILE A 110 5.22 -8.06 -14.20
CA ILE A 110 3.86 -8.12 -14.73
C ILE A 110 3.11 -6.87 -14.31
N LEU A 111 2.64 -6.09 -15.25
CA LEU A 111 1.86 -4.88 -15.01
C LEU A 111 0.40 -5.11 -15.39
N MET A 112 -0.51 -4.87 -14.44
CA MET A 112 -1.95 -4.85 -14.69
C MET A 112 -2.48 -3.44 -14.39
N ASN A 113 -2.85 -2.73 -15.43
CA ASN A 113 -3.38 -1.37 -15.33
C ASN A 113 -4.42 -1.16 -16.44
N ASP A 114 -5.40 -0.28 -16.18
CA ASP A 114 -6.41 0.11 -17.15
C ASP A 114 -6.09 1.46 -17.85
N GLN A 115 -4.86 1.92 -17.71
CA GLN A 115 -4.37 3.15 -18.35
C GLN A 115 -3.01 2.88 -18.97
N ASP A 116 -2.94 2.99 -20.28
CA ASP A 116 -1.70 2.88 -21.04
C ASP A 116 -0.67 3.94 -20.67
N HIS A 117 0.58 3.50 -20.60
CA HIS A 117 1.67 4.40 -20.36
C HIS A 117 2.96 3.97 -21.09
N PHE A 118 3.74 4.92 -21.60
CA PHE A 118 5.00 4.63 -22.32
C PHE A 118 6.05 3.90 -21.46
N ALA A 119 6.00 4.03 -20.13
CA ALA A 119 6.90 3.30 -19.22
C ALA A 119 6.53 1.82 -19.08
N ASP A 120 5.37 1.41 -19.57
CA ASP A 120 4.87 0.04 -19.51
C ASP A 120 5.72 -0.91 -20.35
N GLY A 121 6.46 -0.38 -21.34
CA GLY A 121 7.46 -1.13 -22.12
C GLY A 121 8.64 -1.70 -21.30
N LYS A 122 8.75 -1.40 -20.02
CA LYS A 122 9.69 -2.04 -19.09
C LYS A 122 9.13 -3.32 -18.44
N ALA A 123 7.82 -3.54 -18.54
CA ALA A 123 7.21 -4.77 -18.06
C ALA A 123 7.36 -5.89 -19.10
N ASP A 124 7.58 -7.11 -18.64
CA ASP A 124 7.64 -8.31 -19.51
C ASP A 124 6.25 -8.69 -20.01
N LEU A 125 5.21 -8.38 -19.21
CA LEU A 125 3.81 -8.59 -19.56
C LEU A 125 2.98 -7.41 -19.07
N VAL A 126 2.26 -6.80 -20.01
CA VAL A 126 1.27 -5.75 -19.74
C VAL A 126 -0.11 -6.30 -20.01
N ILE A 127 -1.00 -6.18 -19.02
CA ILE A 127 -2.40 -6.58 -19.12
C ILE A 127 -3.25 -5.33 -18.97
N ASP A 128 -3.78 -4.84 -20.08
CA ASP A 128 -4.67 -3.68 -20.14
C ASP A 128 -6.09 -4.09 -19.74
N ARG A 129 -6.29 -4.25 -18.45
CA ARG A 129 -7.60 -4.53 -17.84
C ARG A 129 -7.59 -4.08 -16.38
N LYS A 130 -8.78 -3.83 -15.87
CA LYS A 130 -8.95 -3.62 -14.43
C LYS A 130 -8.49 -4.87 -13.66
N ALA A 131 -7.59 -4.70 -12.73
CA ALA A 131 -7.04 -5.80 -11.92
C ALA A 131 -8.14 -6.67 -11.28
N MET A 132 -9.26 -6.06 -10.88
CA MET A 132 -10.40 -6.76 -10.30
C MET A 132 -11.03 -7.80 -11.24
N ASP A 133 -11.16 -7.48 -12.52
CA ASP A 133 -11.82 -8.36 -13.51
C ASP A 133 -10.92 -9.54 -13.84
N LEU A 134 -9.62 -9.32 -13.91
CA LEU A 134 -8.65 -10.38 -14.12
C LEU A 134 -8.58 -11.33 -12.92
N MET A 135 -8.55 -10.79 -11.69
CA MET A 135 -8.48 -11.61 -10.48
C MET A 135 -9.72 -12.50 -10.31
N LYS A 136 -10.90 -12.06 -10.75
CA LYS A 136 -12.10 -12.91 -10.81
C LYS A 136 -11.90 -14.08 -11.78
N GLY A 137 -11.34 -13.84 -12.96
CA GLY A 137 -11.03 -14.87 -13.94
C GLY A 137 -10.02 -15.89 -13.43
N LEU A 138 -8.93 -15.43 -12.80
CA LEU A 138 -7.92 -16.31 -12.21
C LEU A 138 -8.50 -17.21 -11.12
N ARG A 139 -9.37 -16.69 -10.26
CA ARG A 139 -10.05 -17.49 -9.23
C ARG A 139 -10.86 -18.62 -9.83
N THR A 140 -11.60 -18.36 -10.90
CA THR A 140 -12.39 -19.39 -11.60
C THR A 140 -11.49 -20.47 -12.18
N TYR A 141 -10.36 -20.08 -12.78
CA TYR A 141 -9.39 -21.02 -13.35
C TYR A 141 -8.75 -21.92 -12.27
N MET A 142 -8.29 -21.34 -11.16
CA MET A 142 -7.66 -22.10 -10.07
C MET A 142 -8.61 -23.09 -9.35
N VAL A 143 -9.92 -22.79 -9.34
CA VAL A 143 -10.93 -23.67 -8.72
C VAL A 143 -11.32 -24.83 -9.65
N SER A 144 -11.18 -24.66 -10.98
CA SER A 144 -11.50 -25.72 -11.95
C SER A 144 -10.45 -26.85 -12.01
N ASP A 145 -9.22 -26.59 -11.53
CA ASP A 145 -8.12 -27.58 -11.53
C ASP A 145 -7.94 -28.30 -10.17
N SER A 146 -8.85 -28.10 -9.22
CA SER A 146 -8.86 -28.73 -7.90
C SER A 146 -10.09 -29.64 -7.74
#